data_e1c2dbaa1ee1775908e4b6290522ee0f
#
_entry.id   e1c2dbaa1ee1775908e4b6290522ee0f
#
_cell.length_a   1.000
_cell.length_b   1.000
_cell.length_c   1.000
_cell.angle_alpha   90.00
_cell.angle_beta   90.00
_cell.angle_gamma   90.00
#
_symmetry.space_group_name_H-M   'P 1'
#
loop_
_entity.id
_entity.type
_entity.pdbx_description
1 polymer ?
#
loop_
_entity_poly.entity_id
_entity_poly.type
_entity_poly.pdbx_seq_one_letter_code
_entity_poly.pdbx_strand_id
1 'polypeptide(L)'
;MKILWLSNIIFPQLCREIGLNPPVGGGWIQSGAEALIHQKNDLKLGVVSFYKGKELRVFKQFEITYYLVPEHTTRNSVYDNQVELYLKKVNTDFKPDIVHIHGTEYGHSLAQVKACGSHHTIVSIQGLTSFYKNYYLGGISEREVRSKYTLRDIIRRDSLITQQEYMAKRGELEIELLKSVHHIIGRTSWDHSCVWSITPKIKYHFCNETLRNSFYCFKWSYDKCKRHSIFLSQGQYPLKGLHQIIKALPLISRDYPDTEVFVAGNNFFSSIPFYRKNGYANYVHKLMKENNVQHKFHFLGQLSEEKMVEQYLKANVFICPSAIENSPNSVGEAQLLGTPCIASYVGGIMDMVHDNETGLLYRFEEIPLLANHVCRIFSDNILAQKLSVNERKVAALRHNKETNTSRILEIYKEVAAE
;
A
#
# COMPACT_ATOMS: atom_id res chain seq x y z
N MET A 1 -3.46 -6.69 -29.18
CA MET A 1 -3.85 -5.51 -28.36
C MET A 1 -2.62 -4.91 -27.68
N LYS A 2 -2.45 -3.59 -27.78
CA LYS A 2 -1.32 -2.86 -27.18
C LYS A 2 -1.82 -2.14 -25.91
N ILE A 3 -1.26 -2.45 -24.77
CA ILE A 3 -1.66 -1.86 -23.47
C ILE A 3 -0.47 -1.08 -22.93
N LEU A 4 -0.70 0.16 -22.54
CA LEU A 4 0.29 1.02 -21.89
C LEU A 4 -0.06 1.18 -20.41
N TRP A 5 0.77 0.64 -19.54
CA TRP A 5 0.64 0.85 -18.10
C TRP A 5 1.43 2.08 -17.66
N LEU A 6 0.84 2.91 -16.84
CA LEU A 6 1.55 3.96 -16.09
C LEU A 6 1.66 3.51 -14.64
N SER A 7 2.89 3.48 -14.12
CA SER A 7 3.19 3.09 -12.75
C SER A 7 4.17 4.08 -12.11
N ASN A 8 3.89 4.46 -10.87
CA ASN A 8 4.83 5.24 -10.05
C ASN A 8 6.05 4.44 -9.57
N ILE A 9 6.08 3.14 -9.89
CA ILE A 9 7.12 2.19 -9.45
C ILE A 9 7.89 1.70 -10.66
N ILE A 10 9.21 1.81 -10.62
CA ILE A 10 10.08 1.11 -11.57
C ILE A 10 10.09 -0.37 -11.17
N PHE A 11 9.80 -1.25 -12.12
CA PHE A 11 9.74 -2.69 -11.84
C PHE A 11 11.07 -3.20 -11.26
N PRO A 12 11.04 -4.04 -10.22
CA PRO A 12 12.24 -4.56 -9.57
C PRO A 12 13.25 -5.18 -10.53
N GLN A 13 12.75 -5.85 -11.57
CA GLN A 13 13.57 -6.47 -12.59
C GLN A 13 14.34 -5.45 -13.44
N LEU A 14 13.65 -4.39 -13.89
CA LEU A 14 14.28 -3.30 -14.62
C LEU A 14 15.29 -2.55 -13.74
N CYS A 15 15.00 -2.34 -12.46
CA CYS A 15 15.94 -1.71 -11.52
C CYS A 15 17.28 -2.44 -11.50
N ARG A 16 17.27 -3.78 -11.41
CA ARG A 16 18.51 -4.59 -11.41
C ARG A 16 19.32 -4.40 -12.68
N GLU A 17 18.66 -4.32 -13.84
CA GLU A 17 19.34 -4.15 -15.13
C GLU A 17 19.98 -2.78 -15.28
N ILE A 18 19.33 -1.73 -14.79
CA ILE A 18 19.83 -0.35 -14.91
C ILE A 18 20.69 0.10 -13.71
N GLY A 19 21.02 -0.82 -12.80
CA GLY A 19 21.89 -0.56 -11.65
C GLY A 19 21.21 0.24 -10.52
N LEU A 20 19.89 0.25 -10.44
CA LEU A 20 19.12 0.83 -9.35
C LEU A 20 18.76 -0.22 -8.30
N ASN A 21 18.65 0.20 -7.04
CA ASN A 21 18.12 -0.66 -6.00
C ASN A 21 16.63 -0.90 -6.24
N PRO A 22 16.17 -2.17 -6.29
CA PRO A 22 14.76 -2.47 -6.44
C PRO A 22 13.94 -1.86 -5.29
N PRO A 23 12.75 -1.29 -5.57
CA PRO A 23 11.86 -0.82 -4.52
C PRO A 23 11.36 -2.02 -3.70
N VAL A 24 11.23 -1.82 -2.39
CA VAL A 24 10.70 -2.87 -1.48
C VAL A 24 9.22 -3.16 -1.75
N GLY A 25 8.48 -2.12 -2.19
CA GLY A 25 7.11 -2.26 -2.65
C GLY A 25 7.03 -2.46 -4.17
N GLY A 26 5.84 -2.84 -4.67
CA GLY A 26 5.58 -2.86 -6.12
C GLY A 26 5.82 -4.22 -6.81
N GLY A 27 6.23 -5.24 -6.09
CA GLY A 27 6.32 -6.59 -6.66
C GLY A 27 4.97 -7.13 -7.17
N TRP A 28 3.86 -6.67 -6.62
CA TRP A 28 2.51 -7.00 -7.04
C TRP A 28 2.23 -6.56 -8.49
N ILE A 29 2.68 -5.36 -8.90
CA ILE A 29 2.45 -4.85 -10.26
C ILE A 29 3.28 -5.62 -11.29
N GLN A 30 4.51 -6.00 -10.92
CA GLN A 30 5.32 -6.89 -11.76
C GLN A 30 4.67 -8.26 -11.90
N SER A 31 4.19 -8.88 -10.80
CA SER A 31 3.47 -10.16 -10.84
C SER A 31 2.20 -10.08 -11.70
N GLY A 32 1.48 -8.97 -11.66
CA GLY A 32 0.33 -8.72 -12.53
C GLY A 32 0.70 -8.60 -14.00
N ALA A 33 1.80 -7.93 -14.33
CA ALA A 33 2.30 -7.81 -15.71
C ALA A 33 2.74 -9.17 -16.27
N GLU A 34 3.47 -9.95 -15.49
CA GLU A 34 3.88 -11.32 -15.84
C GLU A 34 2.66 -12.21 -16.11
N ALA A 35 1.67 -12.19 -15.21
CA ALA A 35 0.44 -12.97 -15.39
C ALA A 35 -0.32 -12.57 -16.66
N LEU A 36 -0.37 -11.26 -16.96
CA LEU A 36 -1.05 -10.72 -18.13
C LEU A 36 -0.39 -11.20 -19.45
N ILE A 37 0.94 -11.17 -19.52
CA ILE A 37 1.70 -11.61 -20.70
C ILE A 37 1.55 -13.12 -20.90
N HIS A 38 1.67 -13.90 -19.83
CA HIS A 38 1.54 -15.36 -19.91
C HIS A 38 0.16 -15.84 -20.35
N GLN A 39 -0.90 -15.09 -20.02
CA GLN A 39 -2.26 -15.51 -20.34
C GLN A 39 -2.65 -15.20 -21.78
N LYS A 40 -1.96 -14.28 -22.50
CA LYS A 40 -2.34 -13.87 -23.85
C LYS A 40 -1.13 -13.55 -24.73
N ASN A 41 -0.79 -14.48 -25.65
CA ASN A 41 0.38 -14.39 -26.53
C ASN A 41 0.39 -13.17 -27.50
N ASP A 42 -0.78 -12.61 -27.83
CA ASP A 42 -0.91 -11.48 -28.77
C ASP A 42 -0.92 -10.09 -28.10
N LEU A 43 -0.63 -10.04 -26.80
CA LEU A 43 -0.64 -8.79 -26.05
C LEU A 43 0.76 -8.15 -26.07
N LYS A 44 0.82 -6.85 -26.41
CA LYS A 44 2.04 -6.04 -26.27
C LYS A 44 1.86 -5.11 -25.09
N LEU A 45 2.77 -5.21 -24.12
CA LEU A 45 2.75 -4.39 -22.92
C LEU A 45 3.85 -3.32 -22.98
N GLY A 46 3.45 -2.04 -22.84
CA GLY A 46 4.35 -0.94 -22.54
C GLY A 46 4.19 -0.56 -21.07
N VAL A 47 5.27 -0.22 -20.40
CA VAL A 47 5.25 0.24 -19.00
C VAL A 47 5.99 1.57 -18.88
N VAL A 48 5.28 2.62 -18.50
CA VAL A 48 5.83 3.93 -18.16
C VAL A 48 6.11 3.98 -16.68
N SER A 49 7.32 4.36 -16.31
CA SER A 49 7.70 4.67 -14.93
C SER A 49 8.48 5.98 -14.88
N PHE A 50 8.50 6.59 -13.70
CA PHE A 50 9.10 7.92 -13.53
C PHE A 50 10.40 7.82 -12.74
N TYR A 51 11.41 8.62 -13.11
CA TYR A 51 12.73 8.55 -12.49
C TYR A 51 13.41 9.91 -12.40
N LYS A 52 14.38 10.05 -11.53
CA LYS A 52 15.22 11.25 -11.39
C LYS A 52 16.30 11.25 -12.47
N GLY A 53 15.95 11.67 -13.67
CA GLY A 53 16.84 11.72 -14.82
C GLY A 53 16.62 12.97 -15.65
N LYS A 54 17.33 13.05 -16.81
CA LYS A 54 17.28 14.22 -17.70
C LYS A 54 16.58 13.92 -19.04
N GLU A 55 16.47 12.65 -19.41
CA GLU A 55 16.01 12.24 -20.74
C GLU A 55 15.07 11.02 -20.68
N LEU A 56 14.22 10.88 -21.68
CA LEU A 56 13.40 9.68 -21.85
C LEU A 56 14.32 8.50 -22.21
N ARG A 57 14.21 7.40 -21.46
CA ARG A 57 14.95 6.18 -21.73
C ARG A 57 13.98 5.05 -22.07
N VAL A 58 14.35 4.22 -23.04
CA VAL A 58 13.52 3.11 -23.51
C VAL A 58 14.32 1.82 -23.39
N PHE A 59 13.69 0.78 -22.82
CA PHE A 59 14.28 -0.55 -22.66
C PHE A 59 13.26 -1.59 -23.15
N LYS A 60 13.75 -2.70 -23.72
CA LYS A 60 12.92 -3.84 -24.11
C LYS A 60 13.42 -5.07 -23.37
N GLN A 61 12.55 -5.70 -22.60
CA GLN A 61 12.90 -6.88 -21.82
C GLN A 61 11.65 -7.75 -21.61
N PHE A 62 11.76 -9.08 -21.78
CA PHE A 62 10.69 -10.04 -21.53
C PHE A 62 9.33 -9.65 -22.15
N GLU A 63 9.34 -9.25 -23.44
CA GLU A 63 8.15 -8.81 -24.18
C GLU A 63 7.50 -7.50 -23.68
N ILE A 64 8.11 -6.83 -22.70
CA ILE A 64 7.69 -5.53 -22.19
C ILE A 64 8.61 -4.43 -22.77
N THR A 65 7.98 -3.34 -23.23
CA THR A 65 8.68 -2.10 -23.55
C THR A 65 8.58 -1.14 -22.38
N TYR A 66 9.69 -0.84 -21.72
CA TYR A 66 9.76 0.08 -20.59
C TYR A 66 10.16 1.48 -21.06
N TYR A 67 9.43 2.48 -20.57
CA TYR A 67 9.69 3.90 -20.77
C TYR A 67 9.99 4.54 -19.42
N LEU A 68 11.21 5.02 -19.21
CA LEU A 68 11.57 5.80 -18.02
C LEU A 68 11.48 7.29 -18.36
N VAL A 69 10.46 7.92 -17.81
CA VAL A 69 10.16 9.34 -18.02
C VAL A 69 10.86 10.17 -16.94
N PRO A 70 11.60 11.22 -17.31
CA PRO A 70 12.19 12.12 -16.34
C PRO A 70 11.12 12.84 -15.52
N GLU A 71 11.32 12.89 -14.20
CA GLU A 71 10.51 13.69 -13.28
C GLU A 71 11.39 14.77 -12.66
N HIS A 72 11.03 16.03 -12.86
CA HIS A 72 11.82 17.17 -12.41
C HIS A 72 11.38 17.68 -11.04
N THR A 73 10.16 17.36 -10.61
CA THR A 73 9.65 17.77 -9.31
C THR A 73 10.24 16.91 -8.19
N THR A 74 10.61 17.57 -7.10
CA THR A 74 11.06 16.87 -5.87
C THR A 74 9.91 16.44 -4.97
N ARG A 75 8.69 16.87 -5.27
CA ARG A 75 7.49 16.64 -4.45
C ARG A 75 6.32 16.21 -5.32
N ASN A 76 5.75 15.06 -5.01
CA ASN A 76 4.60 14.48 -5.71
C ASN A 76 3.31 15.32 -5.61
N SER A 77 3.31 16.36 -4.77
CA SER A 77 2.20 17.33 -4.63
C SER A 77 2.24 18.47 -5.64
N VAL A 78 3.24 18.48 -6.52
CA VAL A 78 3.40 19.50 -7.55
C VAL A 78 3.17 18.87 -8.91
N TYR A 79 2.27 19.46 -9.67
CA TYR A 79 2.04 19.04 -11.05
C TYR A 79 3.23 19.44 -11.92
N ASP A 80 3.73 18.51 -12.73
CA ASP A 80 4.84 18.74 -13.65
C ASP A 80 4.33 18.68 -15.10
N ASN A 81 4.14 19.84 -15.72
CA ASN A 81 3.68 19.93 -17.11
C ASN A 81 4.75 19.49 -18.14
N GLN A 82 6.03 19.40 -17.76
CA GLN A 82 7.06 18.85 -18.65
C GLN A 82 6.86 17.34 -18.88
N VAL A 83 6.30 16.66 -17.91
CA VAL A 83 5.97 15.23 -18.03
C VAL A 83 4.99 14.99 -19.17
N GLU A 84 4.06 15.92 -19.44
CA GLU A 84 3.11 15.79 -20.55
C GLU A 84 3.79 15.62 -21.91
N LEU A 85 4.89 16.35 -22.17
CA LEU A 85 5.63 16.26 -23.42
C LEU A 85 6.25 14.87 -23.63
N TYR A 86 6.77 14.27 -22.55
CA TYR A 86 7.30 12.92 -22.62
C TYR A 86 6.19 11.88 -22.80
N LEU A 87 5.07 12.05 -22.12
CA LEU A 87 3.91 11.13 -22.26
C LEU A 87 3.32 11.17 -23.67
N LYS A 88 3.25 12.35 -24.32
CA LYS A 88 2.89 12.46 -25.74
C LYS A 88 3.85 11.68 -26.64
N LYS A 89 5.17 11.80 -26.42
CA LYS A 89 6.17 11.04 -27.16
C LYS A 89 6.00 9.53 -26.99
N VAL A 90 5.80 9.06 -25.75
CA VAL A 90 5.56 7.64 -25.44
C VAL A 90 4.29 7.14 -26.13
N ASN A 91 3.18 7.88 -26.06
CA ASN A 91 1.93 7.48 -26.71
C ASN A 91 2.06 7.45 -28.24
N THR A 92 2.81 8.39 -28.84
CA THR A 92 3.10 8.41 -30.28
C THR A 92 3.95 7.24 -30.72
N ASP A 93 4.95 6.84 -29.91
CA ASP A 93 5.86 5.72 -30.20
C ASP A 93 5.15 4.36 -30.00
N PHE A 94 4.52 4.16 -28.84
CA PHE A 94 3.90 2.89 -28.50
C PHE A 94 2.57 2.67 -29.21
N LYS A 95 1.77 3.72 -29.42
CA LYS A 95 0.41 3.70 -30.00
C LYS A 95 -0.49 2.69 -29.28
N PRO A 96 -0.81 2.93 -27.99
CA PRO A 96 -1.61 2.02 -27.20
C PRO A 96 -3.08 1.97 -27.69
N ASP A 97 -3.68 0.77 -27.64
CA ASP A 97 -5.13 0.60 -27.75
C ASP A 97 -5.82 0.94 -26.43
N ILE A 98 -5.12 0.68 -25.30
CA ILE A 98 -5.59 0.97 -23.93
C ILE A 98 -4.47 1.60 -23.13
N VAL A 99 -4.81 2.61 -22.35
CA VAL A 99 -3.94 3.18 -21.31
C VAL A 99 -4.50 2.79 -19.93
N HIS A 100 -3.68 2.11 -19.13
CA HIS A 100 -4.03 1.75 -17.75
C HIS A 100 -3.13 2.47 -16.76
N ILE A 101 -3.68 3.38 -15.99
CA ILE A 101 -2.99 4.15 -14.97
C ILE A 101 -3.13 3.45 -13.62
N HIS A 102 -2.01 3.05 -13.02
CA HIS A 102 -1.96 2.43 -11.70
C HIS A 102 -1.70 3.46 -10.60
N GLY A 103 -2.79 3.93 -9.98
CA GLY A 103 -2.78 4.90 -8.90
C GLY A 103 -3.29 6.29 -9.31
N THR A 104 -4.06 6.88 -8.42
CA THR A 104 -4.66 8.21 -8.58
C THR A 104 -3.83 9.32 -7.90
N GLU A 105 -2.94 8.92 -7.01
CA GLU A 105 -2.30 9.75 -6.01
C GLU A 105 -1.10 10.59 -6.52
N TYR A 106 -0.78 10.52 -7.81
CA TYR A 106 0.38 11.22 -8.40
C TYR A 106 -0.03 12.15 -9.54
N GLY A 107 0.62 13.31 -9.62
CA GLY A 107 0.35 14.32 -10.65
C GLY A 107 0.57 13.81 -12.08
N HIS A 108 1.47 12.83 -12.30
CA HIS A 108 1.71 12.24 -13.61
C HIS A 108 0.51 11.42 -14.15
N SER A 109 -0.35 10.90 -13.28
CA SER A 109 -1.60 10.26 -13.69
C SER A 109 -2.53 11.25 -14.39
N LEU A 110 -2.68 12.43 -13.81
CA LEU A 110 -3.42 13.55 -14.44
C LEU A 110 -2.71 14.06 -15.69
N ALA A 111 -1.36 14.12 -15.69
CA ALA A 111 -0.57 14.55 -16.83
C ALA A 111 -0.80 13.65 -18.06
N GLN A 112 -0.95 12.34 -17.88
CA GLN A 112 -1.31 11.43 -18.98
C GLN A 112 -2.64 11.81 -19.63
N VAL A 113 -3.67 12.06 -18.83
CA VAL A 113 -5.00 12.40 -19.33
C VAL A 113 -5.00 13.78 -20.00
N LYS A 114 -4.31 14.78 -19.43
CA LYS A 114 -4.16 16.12 -20.04
C LYS A 114 -3.37 16.07 -21.35
N ALA A 115 -2.34 15.25 -21.42
CA ALA A 115 -1.47 15.13 -22.56
C ALA A 115 -2.10 14.37 -23.74
N CYS A 116 -2.84 13.29 -23.48
CA CYS A 116 -3.25 12.29 -24.46
C CYS A 116 -4.75 12.05 -24.50
N GLY A 117 -5.53 12.69 -23.64
CA GLY A 117 -6.96 12.46 -23.49
C GLY A 117 -7.29 11.26 -22.60
N SER A 118 -8.60 11.06 -22.35
CA SER A 118 -9.10 9.98 -21.50
C SER A 118 -9.79 8.85 -22.28
N HIS A 119 -9.84 8.94 -23.61
CA HIS A 119 -10.39 7.89 -24.46
C HIS A 119 -9.58 6.60 -24.29
N HIS A 120 -10.25 5.48 -24.12
CA HIS A 120 -9.63 4.18 -23.82
C HIS A 120 -8.64 4.21 -22.62
N THR A 121 -8.88 5.11 -21.67
CA THR A 121 -8.07 5.20 -20.44
C THR A 121 -8.85 4.66 -19.25
N ILE A 122 -8.21 3.79 -18.48
CA ILE A 122 -8.71 3.26 -17.22
C ILE A 122 -7.74 3.55 -16.09
N VAL A 123 -8.26 3.83 -14.89
CA VAL A 123 -7.44 4.15 -13.71
C VAL A 123 -7.75 3.17 -12.58
N SER A 124 -6.74 2.47 -12.09
CA SER A 124 -6.84 1.64 -10.88
C SER A 124 -6.56 2.44 -9.63
N ILE A 125 -7.45 2.36 -8.66
CA ILE A 125 -7.29 2.99 -7.36
C ILE A 125 -6.33 2.15 -6.53
N GLN A 126 -5.27 2.80 -5.99
CA GLN A 126 -4.39 2.22 -4.97
C GLN A 126 -4.78 2.72 -3.57
N GLY A 127 -4.81 4.02 -3.42
CA GLY A 127 -5.35 4.73 -2.28
C GLY A 127 -6.03 6.00 -2.78
N LEU A 128 -6.77 6.69 -1.92
CA LEU A 128 -7.45 7.93 -2.25
C LEU A 128 -6.96 9.05 -1.34
N THR A 129 -5.98 9.82 -1.84
CA THR A 129 -5.32 10.90 -1.08
C THR A 129 -6.29 12.01 -0.70
N SER A 130 -7.32 12.25 -1.51
CA SER A 130 -8.41 13.19 -1.25
C SER A 130 -9.20 12.86 0.02
N PHE A 131 -9.25 11.58 0.40
CA PHE A 131 -9.88 11.09 1.62
C PHE A 131 -8.85 10.83 2.73
N TYR A 132 -7.69 10.23 2.40
CA TYR A 132 -6.64 9.88 3.36
C TYR A 132 -6.09 11.08 4.13
N LYS A 133 -6.08 12.28 3.53
CA LYS A 133 -5.67 13.53 4.19
C LYS A 133 -6.38 13.77 5.53
N ASN A 134 -7.63 13.35 5.65
CA ASN A 134 -8.44 13.55 6.86
C ASN A 134 -7.97 12.66 8.03
N TYR A 135 -7.29 11.57 7.73
CA TYR A 135 -6.81 10.57 8.69
C TYR A 135 -5.29 10.61 8.88
N TYR A 136 -4.59 11.54 8.20
CA TYR A 136 -3.13 11.55 8.11
C TYR A 136 -2.42 11.57 9.46
N LEU A 137 -2.98 12.28 10.44
CA LEU A 137 -2.41 12.38 11.79
C LEU A 137 -2.69 11.15 12.66
N GLY A 138 -3.44 10.16 12.19
CA GLY A 138 -3.70 8.92 12.92
C GLY A 138 -4.33 9.13 14.30
N GLY A 139 -5.26 10.08 14.43
CA GLY A 139 -5.89 10.40 15.71
C GLY A 139 -5.02 11.18 16.72
N ILE A 140 -3.79 11.55 16.36
CA ILE A 140 -2.94 12.43 17.17
C ILE A 140 -3.44 13.87 17.00
N SER A 141 -3.69 14.57 18.09
CA SER A 141 -4.17 15.96 18.02
C SER A 141 -3.12 16.88 17.38
N GLU A 142 -3.59 17.88 16.62
CA GLU A 142 -2.68 18.85 15.99
C GLU A 142 -1.80 19.56 17.03
N ARG A 143 -2.35 19.87 18.21
CA ARG A 143 -1.59 20.46 19.34
C ARG A 143 -0.42 19.56 19.74
N GLU A 144 -0.65 18.26 19.83
CA GLU A 144 0.38 17.29 20.19
C GLU A 144 1.43 17.16 19.11
N VAL A 145 1.01 17.11 17.84
CA VAL A 145 1.91 17.10 16.69
C VAL A 145 2.82 18.32 16.68
N ARG A 146 2.26 19.54 16.85
CA ARG A 146 3.02 20.80 16.89
C ARG A 146 4.01 20.84 18.06
N SER A 147 3.65 20.24 19.21
CA SER A 147 4.54 20.16 20.38
C SER A 147 5.77 19.26 20.17
N LYS A 148 5.80 18.46 19.09
CA LYS A 148 6.88 17.54 18.76
C LYS A 148 7.67 17.95 17.51
N TYR A 149 7.46 19.16 16.99
CA TYR A 149 8.24 19.67 15.87
C TYR A 149 9.73 19.65 16.18
N THR A 150 10.50 19.25 15.21
CA THR A 150 11.96 19.22 15.29
C THR A 150 12.56 20.34 14.44
N LEU A 151 13.81 20.73 14.72
CA LEU A 151 14.53 21.66 13.85
C LEU A 151 14.60 21.14 12.41
N ARG A 152 14.71 19.81 12.23
CA ARG A 152 14.66 19.16 10.94
C ARG A 152 13.33 19.44 10.22
N ASP A 153 12.19 19.29 10.91
CA ASP A 153 10.87 19.52 10.33
C ASP A 153 10.70 20.95 9.84
N ILE A 154 11.28 21.91 10.57
CA ILE A 154 11.25 23.33 10.23
C ILE A 154 12.15 23.59 8.99
N ILE A 155 13.40 23.14 9.04
CA ILE A 155 14.38 23.36 7.95
C ILE A 155 13.92 22.70 6.64
N ARG A 156 13.43 21.47 6.72
CA ARG A 156 12.98 20.70 5.54
C ARG A 156 11.55 21.01 5.11
N ARG A 157 10.80 21.73 5.92
CA ARG A 157 9.36 21.98 5.69
C ARG A 157 8.62 20.65 5.42
N ASP A 158 8.89 19.65 6.25
CA ASP A 158 8.28 18.31 6.12
C ASP A 158 7.65 17.81 7.44
N SER A 159 7.17 18.72 8.30
CA SER A 159 6.39 18.38 9.49
C SER A 159 5.15 17.56 9.12
N LEU A 160 4.57 16.82 10.08
CA LEU A 160 3.35 16.04 9.83
C LEU A 160 2.19 16.88 9.27
N ILE A 161 2.04 18.12 9.75
CA ILE A 161 1.03 19.05 9.23
C ILE A 161 1.34 19.40 7.76
N THR A 162 2.59 19.73 7.47
CA THR A 162 3.00 20.03 6.09
C THR A 162 2.82 18.82 5.16
N GLN A 163 3.10 17.62 5.66
CA GLN A 163 2.86 16.38 4.90
C GLN A 163 1.35 16.15 4.66
N GLN A 164 0.49 16.44 5.63
CA GLN A 164 -0.96 16.41 5.46
C GLN A 164 -1.43 17.42 4.41
N GLU A 165 -0.89 18.64 4.42
CA GLU A 165 -1.16 19.67 3.40
C GLU A 165 -0.71 19.21 2.00
N TYR A 166 0.45 18.56 1.88
CA TYR A 166 0.90 17.97 0.61
C TYR A 166 -0.01 16.82 0.14
N MET A 167 -0.50 16.01 1.07
CA MET A 167 -1.49 14.99 0.74
C MET A 167 -2.81 15.62 0.25
N ALA A 168 -3.24 16.73 0.87
CA ALA A 168 -4.42 17.47 0.43
C ALA A 168 -4.27 18.01 -1.00
N LYS A 169 -3.12 18.61 -1.34
CA LYS A 169 -2.82 19.08 -2.70
C LYS A 169 -2.81 17.95 -3.72
N ARG A 170 -2.25 16.80 -3.37
CA ARG A 170 -2.34 15.60 -4.22
C ARG A 170 -3.78 15.16 -4.41
N GLY A 171 -4.60 15.26 -3.37
CA GLY A 171 -6.03 14.98 -3.42
C GLY A 171 -6.80 15.89 -4.38
N GLU A 172 -6.38 17.14 -4.55
CA GLU A 172 -6.96 18.05 -5.55
C GLU A 172 -6.68 17.55 -6.98
N LEU A 173 -5.44 17.15 -7.27
CA LEU A 173 -5.05 16.57 -8.57
C LEU A 173 -5.78 15.23 -8.82
N GLU A 174 -5.94 14.43 -7.80
CA GLU A 174 -6.70 13.17 -7.85
C GLU A 174 -8.17 13.41 -8.21
N ILE A 175 -8.83 14.40 -7.58
CA ILE A 175 -10.22 14.74 -7.87
C ILE A 175 -10.35 15.23 -9.33
N GLU A 176 -9.40 16.02 -9.84
CA GLU A 176 -9.38 16.46 -11.23
C GLU A 176 -9.23 15.27 -12.18
N LEU A 177 -8.33 14.32 -11.89
CA LEU A 177 -8.16 13.09 -12.64
C LEU A 177 -9.45 12.27 -12.68
N LEU A 178 -10.06 12.00 -11.50
CA LEU A 178 -11.28 11.20 -11.39
C LEU A 178 -12.46 11.80 -12.17
N LYS A 179 -12.54 13.14 -12.24
CA LYS A 179 -13.55 13.84 -13.05
C LYS A 179 -13.26 13.84 -14.56
N SER A 180 -12.03 13.51 -14.95
CA SER A 180 -11.56 13.56 -16.35
C SER A 180 -11.58 12.21 -17.05
N VAL A 181 -11.82 11.10 -16.32
CA VAL A 181 -11.84 9.74 -16.86
C VAL A 181 -13.22 9.11 -16.81
N HIS A 182 -13.45 8.07 -17.63
CA HIS A 182 -14.74 7.39 -17.71
C HIS A 182 -14.73 6.02 -17.00
N HIS A 183 -13.57 5.40 -16.84
CA HIS A 183 -13.40 4.05 -16.31
C HIS A 183 -12.46 4.02 -15.12
N ILE A 184 -12.92 3.41 -14.04
CA ILE A 184 -12.14 3.20 -12.81
C ILE A 184 -12.15 1.71 -12.45
N ILE A 185 -11.01 1.18 -12.04
CA ILE A 185 -10.91 -0.10 -11.35
C ILE A 185 -10.74 0.16 -9.86
N GLY A 186 -11.62 -0.42 -9.06
CA GLY A 186 -11.53 -0.42 -7.61
C GLY A 186 -11.74 -1.83 -7.05
N ARG A 187 -11.69 -1.95 -5.72
CA ARG A 187 -11.61 -3.26 -5.03
C ARG A 187 -12.48 -3.37 -3.80
N THR A 188 -13.05 -2.27 -3.35
CA THR A 188 -13.78 -2.23 -2.09
C THR A 188 -15.06 -1.39 -2.23
N SER A 189 -16.03 -1.67 -1.38
CA SER A 189 -17.23 -0.85 -1.24
C SER A 189 -16.90 0.58 -0.81
N TRP A 190 -15.81 0.74 -0.05
CA TRP A 190 -15.32 2.03 0.40
C TRP A 190 -14.80 2.89 -0.78
N ASP A 191 -13.89 2.37 -1.60
CA ASP A 191 -13.34 3.14 -2.72
C ASP A 191 -14.41 3.44 -3.77
N HIS A 192 -15.34 2.49 -4.00
CA HIS A 192 -16.51 2.72 -4.86
C HIS A 192 -17.34 3.90 -4.36
N SER A 193 -17.67 3.93 -3.05
CA SER A 193 -18.46 5.00 -2.45
C SER A 193 -17.72 6.36 -2.50
N CYS A 194 -16.41 6.35 -2.28
CA CYS A 194 -15.58 7.55 -2.39
C CYS A 194 -15.58 8.12 -3.81
N VAL A 195 -15.37 7.27 -4.81
CA VAL A 195 -15.39 7.68 -6.22
C VAL A 195 -16.77 8.16 -6.64
N TRP A 196 -17.82 7.43 -6.25
CA TRP A 196 -19.19 7.84 -6.52
C TRP A 196 -19.50 9.24 -5.97
N SER A 197 -18.98 9.59 -4.80
CA SER A 197 -19.16 10.92 -4.21
C SER A 197 -18.49 12.06 -5.00
N ILE A 198 -17.44 11.74 -5.78
CA ILE A 198 -16.72 12.72 -6.64
C ILE A 198 -17.34 12.76 -8.04
N THR A 199 -17.64 11.60 -8.62
CA THR A 199 -18.09 11.44 -10.00
C THR A 199 -19.11 10.30 -10.14
N PRO A 200 -20.42 10.57 -9.89
CA PRO A 200 -21.46 9.53 -9.82
C PRO A 200 -21.70 8.76 -11.11
N LYS A 201 -21.29 9.32 -12.27
CA LYS A 201 -21.54 8.73 -13.59
C LYS A 201 -20.41 7.86 -14.11
N ILE A 202 -19.32 7.71 -13.35
CA ILE A 202 -18.16 6.93 -13.78
C ILE A 202 -18.49 5.44 -13.85
N LYS A 203 -17.94 4.74 -14.82
CA LYS A 203 -18.00 3.28 -14.87
C LYS A 203 -16.98 2.68 -13.89
N TYR A 204 -17.50 2.10 -12.83
CA TYR A 204 -16.68 1.41 -11.84
C TYR A 204 -16.60 -0.07 -12.17
N HIS A 205 -15.38 -0.58 -12.31
CA HIS A 205 -15.08 -2.00 -12.52
C HIS A 205 -14.46 -2.58 -11.27
N PHE A 206 -15.07 -3.64 -10.73
CA PHE A 206 -14.47 -4.37 -9.62
C PHE A 206 -13.43 -5.34 -10.16
N CYS A 207 -12.18 -5.23 -9.67
CA CYS A 207 -11.11 -6.16 -9.97
C CYS A 207 -10.06 -6.16 -8.84
N ASN A 208 -9.82 -7.33 -8.24
CA ASN A 208 -8.82 -7.50 -7.21
C ASN A 208 -7.40 -7.54 -7.79
N GLU A 209 -6.39 -7.36 -6.94
CA GLU A 209 -4.99 -7.45 -7.32
C GLU A 209 -4.40 -8.84 -7.09
N THR A 210 -3.49 -9.21 -7.97
CA THR A 210 -2.55 -10.32 -7.76
C THR A 210 -1.45 -9.85 -6.82
N LEU A 211 -1.11 -10.66 -5.83
CA LEU A 211 -0.04 -10.36 -4.89
C LEU A 211 1.29 -10.98 -5.33
N ARG A 212 2.34 -10.73 -4.56
CA ARG A 212 3.70 -11.25 -4.82
C ARG A 212 3.73 -12.77 -4.79
N ASN A 213 4.54 -13.37 -5.66
CA ASN A 213 4.52 -14.81 -5.93
C ASN A 213 4.81 -15.68 -4.69
N SER A 214 5.76 -15.29 -3.85
CA SER A 214 6.17 -16.08 -2.67
C SER A 214 5.07 -16.28 -1.65
N PHE A 215 4.07 -15.37 -1.59
CA PHE A 215 2.98 -15.46 -0.62
C PHE A 215 1.97 -16.57 -0.91
N TYR A 216 1.96 -17.12 -2.12
CA TYR A 216 1.12 -18.26 -2.48
C TYR A 216 1.74 -19.62 -2.12
N CYS A 217 3.06 -19.66 -1.83
CA CYS A 217 3.83 -20.89 -1.73
C CYS A 217 3.92 -21.46 -0.31
N PHE A 218 3.60 -20.68 0.71
CA PHE A 218 3.83 -21.06 2.11
C PHE A 218 2.54 -21.04 2.93
N LYS A 219 2.60 -21.66 4.11
CA LYS A 219 1.49 -21.73 5.05
C LYS A 219 1.98 -21.54 6.47
N TRP A 220 1.32 -20.63 7.19
CA TRP A 220 1.50 -20.43 8.61
C TRP A 220 1.07 -21.67 9.42
N SER A 221 1.72 -21.90 10.53
CA SER A 221 1.40 -22.98 11.47
C SER A 221 1.61 -22.49 12.91
N TYR A 222 0.63 -22.76 13.75
CA TYR A 222 0.68 -22.43 15.17
C TYR A 222 1.88 -23.03 15.89
N ASP A 223 2.28 -24.25 15.54
CA ASP A 223 3.40 -24.94 16.18
C ASP A 223 4.78 -24.39 15.81
N LYS A 224 4.84 -23.62 14.70
CA LYS A 224 6.08 -23.05 14.18
C LYS A 224 6.21 -21.55 14.43
N CYS A 225 5.14 -20.87 14.81
CA CYS A 225 5.20 -19.46 15.10
C CYS A 225 5.90 -19.17 16.44
N LYS A 226 6.50 -17.99 16.54
CA LYS A 226 7.01 -17.49 17.82
C LYS A 226 5.83 -17.05 18.66
N ARG A 227 5.61 -17.73 19.77
CA ARG A 227 4.52 -17.41 20.70
C ARG A 227 4.64 -15.97 21.20
N HIS A 228 3.51 -15.35 21.46
CA HIS A 228 3.36 -13.98 21.96
C HIS A 228 4.10 -12.93 21.12
N SER A 229 4.22 -13.17 19.81
CA SER A 229 4.83 -12.20 18.89
C SER A 229 3.80 -11.51 18.01
N ILE A 230 3.97 -10.19 17.85
CA ILE A 230 3.17 -9.33 17.01
C ILE A 230 4.03 -8.87 15.83
N PHE A 231 3.50 -8.93 14.61
CA PHE A 231 4.16 -8.40 13.42
C PHE A 231 3.38 -7.24 12.80
N LEU A 232 4.10 -6.20 12.42
CA LEU A 232 3.62 -5.03 11.70
C LEU A 232 4.45 -4.87 10.42
N SER A 233 3.80 -4.79 9.27
CA SER A 233 4.49 -4.64 7.98
C SER A 233 5.12 -3.26 7.79
N GLN A 234 4.70 -2.26 8.55
CA GLN A 234 5.24 -0.89 8.55
C GLN A 234 4.69 -0.08 9.74
N GLY A 235 5.39 1.04 10.07
CA GLY A 235 4.99 1.89 11.20
C GLY A 235 5.56 3.30 11.14
N GLN A 236 5.97 3.80 9.96
CA GLN A 236 6.83 4.97 9.82
C GLN A 236 6.13 6.33 9.91
N TYR A 237 4.79 6.36 9.83
CA TYR A 237 3.99 7.58 9.87
C TYR A 237 2.64 7.30 10.56
N PRO A 238 1.98 8.33 11.09
CA PRO A 238 0.84 8.18 11.99
C PRO A 238 -0.30 7.35 11.43
N LEU A 239 -0.58 7.51 10.14
CA LEU A 239 -1.66 6.80 9.44
C LEU A 239 -1.56 5.27 9.59
N LYS A 240 -0.33 4.72 9.77
CA LYS A 240 -0.10 3.28 9.96
C LYS A 240 -0.24 2.79 11.40
N GLY A 241 -0.53 3.66 12.35
CA GLY A 241 -1.04 3.30 13.66
C GLY A 241 -0.07 2.61 14.62
N LEU A 242 1.27 2.65 14.41
CA LEU A 242 2.23 2.05 15.34
C LEU A 242 2.00 2.52 16.79
N HIS A 243 1.63 3.78 16.97
CA HIS A 243 1.35 4.35 18.29
C HIS A 243 0.15 3.69 19.00
N GLN A 244 -0.78 3.07 18.27
CA GLN A 244 -1.89 2.31 18.89
C GLN A 244 -1.37 1.01 19.52
N ILE A 245 -0.43 0.33 18.85
CA ILE A 245 0.22 -0.86 19.41
C ILE A 245 1.00 -0.51 20.68
N ILE A 246 1.73 0.62 20.66
CA ILE A 246 2.49 1.08 21.84
C ILE A 246 1.56 1.31 23.03
N LYS A 247 0.37 1.89 22.80
CA LYS A 247 -0.65 2.12 23.82
C LYS A 247 -1.30 0.83 24.33
N ALA A 248 -1.48 -0.17 23.44
CA ALA A 248 -2.08 -1.44 23.79
C ALA A 248 -1.12 -2.37 24.57
N LEU A 249 0.18 -2.24 24.31
CA LEU A 249 1.19 -3.18 24.82
C LEU A 249 1.26 -3.28 26.35
N PRO A 250 1.10 -2.21 27.17
CA PRO A 250 1.00 -2.35 28.63
C PRO A 250 -0.18 -3.23 29.07
N LEU A 251 -1.31 -3.17 28.37
CA LEU A 251 -2.48 -4.03 28.67
C LEU A 251 -2.19 -5.49 28.33
N ILE A 252 -1.60 -5.75 27.17
CA ILE A 252 -1.21 -7.09 26.73
C ILE A 252 -0.15 -7.69 27.67
N SER A 253 0.82 -6.88 28.10
CA SER A 253 1.93 -7.34 28.92
C SER A 253 1.55 -7.71 30.35
N ARG A 254 0.34 -7.42 30.81
CA ARG A 254 -0.18 -7.90 32.11
C ARG A 254 -0.27 -9.42 32.14
N ASP A 255 -0.82 -9.99 31.06
CA ASP A 255 -1.02 -11.45 30.95
C ASP A 255 0.12 -12.14 30.18
N TYR A 256 0.77 -11.40 29.26
CA TYR A 256 1.85 -11.88 28.37
C TYR A 256 3.07 -10.98 28.46
N PRO A 257 3.84 -11.04 29.57
CA PRO A 257 4.98 -10.16 29.81
C PRO A 257 6.13 -10.37 28.83
N ASP A 258 6.19 -11.52 28.14
CA ASP A 258 7.15 -11.88 27.12
C ASP A 258 6.76 -11.45 25.70
N THR A 259 5.69 -10.66 25.56
CA THR A 259 5.26 -10.15 24.24
C THR A 259 6.36 -9.35 23.58
N GLU A 260 6.64 -9.65 22.30
CA GLU A 260 7.55 -8.90 21.43
C GLU A 260 6.85 -8.40 20.18
N VAL A 261 7.25 -7.22 19.71
CA VAL A 261 6.68 -6.55 18.53
C VAL A 261 7.76 -6.38 17.47
N PHE A 262 7.55 -6.97 16.30
CA PHE A 262 8.44 -6.88 15.15
C PHE A 262 7.84 -5.92 14.12
N VAL A 263 8.61 -4.89 13.75
CA VAL A 263 8.15 -3.83 12.83
C VAL A 263 9.07 -3.78 11.62
N ALA A 264 8.53 -4.08 10.44
CA ALA A 264 9.25 -3.92 9.18
C ALA A 264 9.14 -2.47 8.66
N GLY A 265 9.91 -2.17 7.62
CA GLY A 265 9.97 -0.85 7.00
C GLY A 265 11.18 -0.03 7.44
N ASN A 266 11.28 1.20 6.98
CA ASN A 266 12.43 2.03 7.30
C ASN A 266 12.60 2.21 8.82
N ASN A 267 13.78 1.89 9.31
CA ASN A 267 14.10 2.10 10.70
C ASN A 267 14.30 3.62 10.95
N PHE A 268 13.32 4.22 11.59
CA PHE A 268 13.36 5.63 11.97
C PHE A 268 13.79 5.85 13.43
N PHE A 269 14.26 4.78 14.11
CA PHE A 269 14.60 4.82 15.53
C PHE A 269 16.09 4.69 15.85
N SER A 270 16.76 3.63 15.40
CA SER A 270 18.02 3.19 16.02
C SER A 270 19.29 3.77 15.40
N SER A 271 19.24 4.22 14.14
CA SER A 271 20.43 4.69 13.42
C SER A 271 20.41 6.17 13.03
N ILE A 272 19.32 6.87 13.37
CA ILE A 272 19.17 8.27 12.98
C ILE A 272 19.57 9.16 14.15
N PRO A 273 20.61 10.03 14.01
CA PRO A 273 20.95 11.03 15.00
C PRO A 273 19.70 11.86 15.39
N PHE A 274 19.62 12.29 16.65
CA PHE A 274 18.43 12.98 17.18
C PHE A 274 17.99 14.16 16.33
N TYR A 275 18.95 14.91 15.73
CA TYR A 275 18.69 16.05 14.85
C TYR A 275 18.14 15.68 13.46
N ARG A 276 18.11 14.38 13.11
CA ARG A 276 17.50 13.88 11.86
C ARG A 276 16.13 13.22 12.09
N LYS A 277 15.70 13.05 13.34
CA LYS A 277 14.38 12.48 13.66
C LYS A 277 13.29 13.48 13.28
N ASN A 278 12.22 12.97 12.68
CA ASN A 278 11.01 13.76 12.43
C ASN A 278 10.10 13.77 13.68
N GLY A 279 9.11 14.63 13.67
CA GLY A 279 8.18 14.80 14.81
C GLY A 279 7.46 13.51 15.21
N TYR A 280 7.10 12.65 14.25
CA TYR A 280 6.48 11.36 14.56
C TYR A 280 7.43 10.39 15.25
N ALA A 281 8.68 10.31 14.82
CA ALA A 281 9.69 9.49 15.49
C ALA A 281 9.89 9.93 16.95
N ASN A 282 9.92 11.23 17.21
CA ASN A 282 10.00 11.77 18.58
C ASN A 282 8.75 11.45 19.40
N TYR A 283 7.57 11.55 18.79
CA TYR A 283 6.31 11.19 19.44
C TYR A 283 6.30 9.72 19.87
N VAL A 284 6.61 8.83 18.95
CA VAL A 284 6.63 7.38 19.20
C VAL A 284 7.70 7.02 20.24
N HIS A 285 8.90 7.60 20.14
CA HIS A 285 9.96 7.37 21.13
C HIS A 285 9.55 7.80 22.55
N LYS A 286 8.93 8.96 22.67
CA LYS A 286 8.38 9.43 23.94
C LYS A 286 7.31 8.48 24.47
N LEU A 287 6.35 8.09 23.61
CA LEU A 287 5.25 7.21 23.99
C LEU A 287 5.77 5.83 24.46
N MET A 288 6.77 5.26 23.78
CA MET A 288 7.42 4.02 24.19
C MET A 288 8.07 4.16 25.58
N LYS A 289 8.74 5.29 25.84
CA LYS A 289 9.41 5.55 27.13
C LYS A 289 8.38 5.70 28.26
N GLU A 290 7.31 6.46 28.03
CA GLU A 290 6.24 6.67 29.01
C GLU A 290 5.53 5.37 29.38
N ASN A 291 5.42 4.43 28.45
CA ASN A 291 4.82 3.12 28.67
C ASN A 291 5.83 2.03 29.06
N ASN A 292 7.13 2.35 29.17
CA ASN A 292 8.22 1.42 29.49
C ASN A 292 8.26 0.17 28.61
N VAL A 293 8.05 0.33 27.28
CA VAL A 293 7.94 -0.81 26.34
C VAL A 293 9.01 -0.83 25.25
N GLN A 294 10.04 0.05 25.30
CA GLN A 294 11.07 0.14 24.25
C GLN A 294 11.76 -1.20 23.99
N HIS A 295 12.05 -1.96 25.05
CA HIS A 295 12.76 -3.25 25.01
C HIS A 295 11.97 -4.35 24.31
N LYS A 296 10.68 -4.16 24.08
CA LYS A 296 9.79 -5.13 23.41
C LYS A 296 9.73 -4.95 21.88
N PHE A 297 10.27 -3.86 21.34
CA PHE A 297 10.17 -3.53 19.92
C PHE A 297 11.47 -3.87 19.16
N HIS A 298 11.30 -4.60 18.06
CA HIS A 298 12.35 -4.97 17.11
C HIS A 298 12.07 -4.32 15.75
N PHE A 299 12.84 -3.29 15.41
CA PHE A 299 12.74 -2.63 14.12
C PHE A 299 13.64 -3.32 13.09
N LEU A 300 13.05 -4.01 12.12
CA LEU A 300 13.72 -4.92 11.22
C LEU A 300 14.35 -4.23 9.99
N GLY A 301 14.04 -2.94 9.75
CA GLY A 301 14.42 -2.28 8.53
C GLY A 301 13.59 -2.74 7.32
N GLN A 302 14.04 -2.37 6.12
CA GLN A 302 13.43 -2.82 4.89
C GLN A 302 13.72 -4.31 4.67
N LEU A 303 12.69 -5.10 4.43
CA LEU A 303 12.79 -6.54 4.20
C LEU A 303 12.58 -6.89 2.74
N SER A 304 13.32 -7.87 2.23
CA SER A 304 13.03 -8.49 0.94
C SER A 304 11.70 -9.25 0.99
N GLU A 305 11.18 -9.67 -0.16
CA GLU A 305 9.95 -10.45 -0.24
C GLU A 305 10.03 -11.73 0.60
N GLU A 306 11.11 -12.49 0.49
CA GLU A 306 11.34 -13.74 1.24
C GLU A 306 11.40 -13.49 2.75
N LYS A 307 12.08 -12.43 3.18
CA LYS A 307 12.15 -12.05 4.59
C LYS A 307 10.80 -11.57 5.13
N MET A 308 9.98 -10.92 4.29
CA MET A 308 8.61 -10.58 4.67
C MET A 308 7.77 -11.84 4.91
N VAL A 309 7.82 -12.81 4.00
CA VAL A 309 7.14 -14.11 4.18
C VAL A 309 7.61 -14.77 5.48
N GLU A 310 8.91 -14.81 5.74
CA GLU A 310 9.48 -15.38 6.97
C GLU A 310 8.92 -14.71 8.23
N GLN A 311 8.80 -13.37 8.25
CA GLN A 311 8.26 -12.65 9.39
C GLN A 311 6.77 -12.91 9.61
N TYR A 312 5.97 -12.95 8.55
CA TYR A 312 4.57 -13.35 8.67
C TYR A 312 4.42 -14.76 9.24
N LEU A 313 5.20 -15.73 8.72
CA LEU A 313 5.13 -17.13 9.18
C LEU A 313 5.61 -17.30 10.63
N LYS A 314 6.55 -16.47 11.07
CA LYS A 314 7.05 -16.47 12.46
C LYS A 314 6.10 -15.79 13.44
N ALA A 315 5.27 -14.86 12.99
CA ALA A 315 4.38 -14.11 13.87
C ALA A 315 3.27 -14.98 14.45
N ASN A 316 2.94 -14.78 15.73
CA ASN A 316 1.72 -15.34 16.32
C ASN A 316 0.49 -14.60 15.80
N VAL A 317 0.61 -13.29 15.57
CA VAL A 317 -0.44 -12.45 15.00
C VAL A 317 0.16 -11.34 14.14
N PHE A 318 -0.46 -11.07 12.99
CA PHE A 318 -0.22 -9.86 12.20
C PHE A 318 -1.25 -8.80 12.56
N ILE A 319 -0.82 -7.55 12.71
CA ILE A 319 -1.73 -6.44 12.98
C ILE A 319 -1.60 -5.36 11.92
N CYS A 320 -2.74 -4.91 11.39
CA CYS A 320 -2.87 -3.73 10.54
C CYS A 320 -3.62 -2.62 11.30
N PRO A 321 -2.92 -1.81 12.12
CA PRO A 321 -3.54 -0.83 13.00
C PRO A 321 -3.72 0.54 12.34
N SER A 322 -3.97 0.58 11.04
CA SER A 322 -4.02 1.82 10.26
C SER A 322 -5.25 2.66 10.55
N ALA A 323 -5.11 4.00 10.48
CA ALA A 323 -6.23 4.92 10.64
C ALA A 323 -7.17 4.96 9.43
N ILE A 324 -6.68 4.57 8.26
CA ILE A 324 -7.44 4.36 7.02
C ILE A 324 -6.66 3.43 6.09
N GLU A 325 -7.35 2.57 5.37
CA GLU A 325 -6.83 1.73 4.29
C GLU A 325 -7.90 1.55 3.21
N ASN A 326 -7.47 1.30 1.99
CA ASN A 326 -8.36 0.83 0.93
C ASN A 326 -8.36 -0.70 0.91
N SER A 327 -7.43 -1.30 0.17
CA SER A 327 -7.22 -2.74 0.08
C SER A 327 -5.74 -3.04 0.32
N PRO A 328 -5.28 -3.05 1.59
CA PRO A 328 -3.87 -3.16 1.89
C PRO A 328 -3.31 -4.54 1.54
N ASN A 329 -2.31 -4.58 0.66
CA ASN A 329 -1.64 -5.82 0.27
C ASN A 329 -1.08 -6.57 1.48
N SER A 330 -0.68 -5.87 2.53
CA SER A 330 -0.16 -6.48 3.76
C SER A 330 -1.19 -7.36 4.48
N VAL A 331 -2.47 -7.00 4.47
CA VAL A 331 -3.57 -7.85 4.97
C VAL A 331 -3.78 -9.04 4.05
N GLY A 332 -3.84 -8.81 2.73
CA GLY A 332 -3.94 -9.90 1.75
C GLY A 332 -2.79 -10.90 1.84
N GLU A 333 -1.56 -10.43 2.03
CA GLU A 333 -0.35 -11.24 2.23
C GLU A 333 -0.42 -12.09 3.51
N ALA A 334 -0.82 -11.47 4.65
CA ALA A 334 -1.04 -12.19 5.90
C ALA A 334 -2.09 -13.30 5.73
N GLN A 335 -3.22 -12.94 5.11
CA GLN A 335 -4.34 -13.87 4.87
C GLN A 335 -3.96 -15.01 3.91
N LEU A 336 -3.19 -14.77 2.83
CA LEU A 336 -2.70 -15.82 1.93
C LEU A 336 -1.81 -16.82 2.65
N LEU A 337 -0.96 -16.35 3.53
CA LEU A 337 -0.12 -17.21 4.37
C LEU A 337 -0.92 -17.88 5.50
N GLY A 338 -2.03 -17.27 5.91
CA GLY A 338 -2.84 -17.72 7.04
C GLY A 338 -2.27 -17.28 8.39
N THR A 339 -1.56 -16.15 8.43
CA THR A 339 -1.08 -15.56 9.69
C THR A 339 -2.25 -14.82 10.35
N PRO A 340 -2.75 -15.26 11.53
CA PRO A 340 -3.92 -14.66 12.16
C PRO A 340 -3.88 -13.15 12.17
N CYS A 341 -4.94 -12.50 11.64
CA CYS A 341 -4.96 -11.08 11.35
C CYS A 341 -5.86 -10.31 12.33
N ILE A 342 -5.35 -9.21 12.87
CA ILE A 342 -6.15 -8.17 13.53
C ILE A 342 -6.04 -6.90 12.69
N ALA A 343 -7.15 -6.25 12.40
CA ALA A 343 -7.15 -5.00 11.65
C ALA A 343 -8.11 -3.96 12.26
N SER A 344 -7.79 -2.70 12.08
CA SER A 344 -8.73 -1.62 12.40
C SER A 344 -9.91 -1.63 11.42
N TYR A 345 -11.12 -1.39 11.93
CA TYR A 345 -12.36 -1.31 11.15
C TYR A 345 -12.44 0.05 10.43
N VAL A 346 -11.70 0.18 9.31
CA VAL A 346 -11.57 1.44 8.57
C VAL A 346 -11.55 1.20 7.06
N GLY A 347 -12.14 2.13 6.31
CA GLY A 347 -12.11 2.11 4.84
C GLY A 347 -12.55 0.78 4.24
N GLY A 348 -11.75 0.21 3.35
CA GLY A 348 -12.04 -1.06 2.67
C GLY A 348 -11.58 -2.32 3.41
N ILE A 349 -11.10 -2.21 4.66
CA ILE A 349 -10.75 -3.38 5.48
C ILE A 349 -11.96 -4.32 5.66
N MET A 350 -13.17 -3.77 5.75
CA MET A 350 -14.41 -4.54 5.89
C MET A 350 -14.67 -5.52 4.74
N ASP A 351 -14.19 -5.19 3.54
CA ASP A 351 -14.30 -6.06 2.37
C ASP A 351 -13.24 -7.17 2.37
N MET A 352 -12.23 -7.06 3.23
CA MET A 352 -11.11 -8.02 3.32
C MET A 352 -11.18 -8.92 4.53
N VAL A 353 -11.65 -8.39 5.66
CA VAL A 353 -11.66 -9.09 6.96
C VAL A 353 -13.08 -9.15 7.49
N HIS A 354 -13.58 -10.36 7.72
CA HIS A 354 -14.86 -10.61 8.37
C HIS A 354 -14.57 -10.94 9.84
N ASP A 355 -15.14 -10.12 10.73
CA ASP A 355 -14.87 -10.22 12.17
C ASP A 355 -15.23 -11.59 12.77
N ASN A 356 -14.33 -12.14 13.59
CA ASN A 356 -14.40 -13.48 14.19
C ASN A 356 -14.46 -14.67 13.20
N GLU A 357 -14.33 -14.40 11.89
CA GLU A 357 -14.32 -15.42 10.83
C GLU A 357 -12.99 -15.51 10.10
N THR A 358 -12.52 -14.39 9.54
CA THR A 358 -11.27 -14.30 8.76
C THR A 358 -10.27 -13.29 9.34
N GLY A 359 -10.43 -12.95 10.60
CA GLY A 359 -9.63 -12.04 11.38
C GLY A 359 -10.44 -11.45 12.52
N LEU A 360 -9.85 -10.54 13.28
CA LEU A 360 -10.52 -9.79 14.33
C LEU A 360 -10.47 -8.30 13.99
N LEU A 361 -11.61 -7.62 14.15
CA LEU A 361 -11.75 -6.19 13.86
C LEU A 361 -11.96 -5.37 15.13
N TYR A 362 -11.32 -4.21 15.18
CA TYR A 362 -11.52 -3.24 16.26
C TYR A 362 -11.60 -1.82 15.67
N ARG A 363 -12.30 -0.91 16.34
CA ARG A 363 -12.28 0.50 15.93
C ARG A 363 -10.93 1.11 16.31
N PHE A 364 -10.37 1.90 15.40
CA PHE A 364 -9.01 2.45 15.48
C PHE A 364 -8.67 3.07 16.86
N GLU A 365 -9.61 3.74 17.49
CA GLU A 365 -9.43 4.39 18.80
C GLU A 365 -9.61 3.45 20.00
N GLU A 366 -10.09 2.21 19.80
CA GLU A 366 -10.43 1.27 20.89
C GLU A 366 -9.24 0.41 21.31
N ILE A 367 -8.28 1.02 21.98
CA ILE A 367 -7.05 0.36 22.46
C ILE A 367 -7.35 -0.85 23.36
N PRO A 368 -8.32 -0.84 24.30
CA PRO A 368 -8.63 -2.02 25.09
C PRO A 368 -9.11 -3.20 24.26
N LEU A 369 -9.90 -2.96 23.20
CA LEU A 369 -10.39 -4.02 22.32
C LEU A 369 -9.24 -4.59 21.48
N LEU A 370 -8.34 -3.75 20.96
CA LEU A 370 -7.12 -4.21 20.30
C LEU A 370 -6.29 -5.12 21.20
N ALA A 371 -6.05 -4.69 22.45
CA ALA A 371 -5.29 -5.48 23.43
C ALA A 371 -5.99 -6.82 23.73
N ASN A 372 -7.31 -6.80 23.94
CA ASN A 372 -8.10 -8.01 24.18
C ASN A 372 -8.01 -8.99 22.98
N HIS A 373 -8.13 -8.50 21.74
CA HIS A 373 -8.01 -9.35 20.55
C HIS A 373 -6.64 -10.02 20.44
N VAL A 374 -5.56 -9.31 20.78
CA VAL A 374 -4.21 -9.92 20.84
C VAL A 374 -4.19 -11.03 21.89
N CYS A 375 -4.67 -10.77 23.11
CA CYS A 375 -4.71 -11.76 24.19
C CYS A 375 -5.58 -12.98 23.80
N ARG A 376 -6.71 -12.79 23.12
CA ARG A 376 -7.55 -13.89 22.62
C ARG A 376 -6.79 -14.81 21.65
N ILE A 377 -6.03 -14.26 20.70
CA ILE A 377 -5.22 -15.06 19.77
C ILE A 377 -4.07 -15.77 20.50
N PHE A 378 -3.49 -15.13 21.51
CA PHE A 378 -2.39 -15.71 22.30
C PHE A 378 -2.87 -16.89 23.18
N SER A 379 -4.06 -16.77 23.78
CA SER A 379 -4.61 -17.79 24.70
C SER A 379 -5.34 -18.93 23.99
N ASP A 380 -5.89 -18.69 22.80
CA ASP A 380 -6.77 -19.63 22.12
C ASP A 380 -6.19 -20.10 20.78
N ASN A 381 -5.54 -21.28 20.83
CA ASN A 381 -4.95 -21.89 19.64
C ASN A 381 -6.00 -22.39 18.64
N ILE A 382 -7.18 -22.72 19.10
CA ILE A 382 -8.30 -23.17 18.23
C ILE A 382 -8.80 -21.98 17.44
N LEU A 383 -8.98 -20.83 18.10
CA LEU A 383 -9.33 -19.58 17.43
C LEU A 383 -8.27 -19.19 16.39
N ALA A 384 -6.99 -19.18 16.78
CA ALA A 384 -5.88 -18.81 15.88
C ALA A 384 -5.84 -19.70 14.62
N GLN A 385 -5.99 -21.02 14.77
CA GLN A 385 -6.03 -21.97 13.66
C GLN A 385 -7.30 -21.83 12.81
N LYS A 386 -8.47 -21.59 13.42
CA LYS A 386 -9.73 -21.31 12.72
C LYS A 386 -9.60 -20.08 11.82
N LEU A 387 -9.11 -18.96 12.37
CA LEU A 387 -8.87 -17.73 11.61
C LEU A 387 -7.91 -18.00 10.44
N SER A 388 -6.77 -18.63 10.70
CA SER A 388 -5.77 -19.00 9.70
C SER A 388 -6.35 -19.78 8.52
N VAL A 389 -7.17 -20.79 8.78
CA VAL A 389 -7.79 -21.61 7.73
C VAL A 389 -8.79 -20.81 6.91
N ASN A 390 -9.63 -20.02 7.58
CA ASN A 390 -10.71 -19.29 6.93
C ASN A 390 -10.18 -18.13 6.10
N GLU A 391 -9.24 -17.32 6.64
CA GLU A 391 -8.66 -16.18 5.91
C GLU A 391 -7.91 -16.62 4.67
N ARG A 392 -7.19 -17.79 4.72
CA ARG A 392 -6.54 -18.36 3.54
C ARG A 392 -7.52 -18.70 2.43
N LYS A 393 -8.67 -19.29 2.76
CA LYS A 393 -9.69 -19.64 1.76
C LYS A 393 -10.19 -18.39 1.03
N VAL A 394 -10.54 -17.35 1.78
CA VAL A 394 -11.04 -16.09 1.21
C VAL A 394 -9.97 -15.37 0.41
N ALA A 395 -8.74 -15.28 0.94
CA ALA A 395 -7.63 -14.63 0.25
C ALA A 395 -7.21 -15.36 -1.03
N ALA A 396 -7.24 -16.70 -1.04
CA ALA A 396 -6.93 -17.50 -2.23
C ALA A 396 -7.91 -17.23 -3.39
N LEU A 397 -9.19 -16.98 -3.08
CA LEU A 397 -10.19 -16.56 -4.07
C LEU A 397 -9.98 -15.11 -4.50
N ARG A 398 -9.83 -14.18 -3.53
CA ARG A 398 -9.64 -12.74 -3.80
C ARG A 398 -8.43 -12.47 -4.67
N HIS A 399 -7.32 -13.12 -4.39
CA HIS A 399 -6.04 -12.90 -5.05
C HIS A 399 -5.70 -14.00 -6.07
N ASN A 400 -6.71 -14.72 -6.57
CA ASN A 400 -6.50 -15.72 -7.61
C ASN A 400 -5.96 -15.06 -8.88
N LYS A 401 -4.76 -15.48 -9.31
CA LYS A 401 -4.03 -14.86 -10.42
C LYS A 401 -4.78 -14.98 -11.74
N GLU A 402 -5.30 -16.17 -12.05
CA GLU A 402 -5.98 -16.46 -13.30
C GLU A 402 -7.30 -15.67 -13.40
N THR A 403 -8.10 -15.71 -12.33
CA THR A 403 -9.38 -14.98 -12.27
C THR A 403 -9.17 -13.48 -12.39
N ASN A 404 -8.21 -12.90 -11.64
CA ASN A 404 -7.96 -11.48 -11.67
C ASN A 404 -7.37 -11.03 -13.02
N THR A 405 -6.49 -11.84 -13.64
CA THR A 405 -5.95 -11.55 -14.97
C THR A 405 -7.03 -11.66 -16.05
N SER A 406 -7.91 -12.66 -15.98
CA SER A 406 -9.05 -12.77 -16.89
C SER A 406 -9.98 -11.57 -16.76
N ARG A 407 -10.29 -11.14 -15.51
CA ARG A 407 -11.15 -9.98 -15.27
C ARG A 407 -10.55 -8.69 -15.82
N ILE A 408 -9.24 -8.45 -15.64
CA ILE A 408 -8.59 -7.26 -16.21
C ILE A 408 -8.64 -7.25 -17.74
N LEU A 409 -8.48 -8.42 -18.38
CA LEU A 409 -8.59 -8.55 -19.83
C LEU A 409 -10.02 -8.30 -20.35
N GLU A 410 -11.04 -8.72 -19.61
CA GLU A 410 -12.45 -8.40 -19.91
C GLU A 410 -12.67 -6.90 -19.85
N ILE A 411 -12.22 -6.24 -18.77
CA ILE A 411 -12.33 -4.79 -18.61
C ILE A 411 -11.64 -4.05 -19.77
N TYR A 412 -10.44 -4.50 -20.20
CA TYR A 412 -9.77 -3.88 -21.34
C TYR A 412 -10.57 -4.02 -22.65
N LYS A 413 -11.24 -5.16 -22.86
CA LYS A 413 -12.13 -5.33 -24.02
C LYS A 413 -13.36 -4.44 -23.94
N GLU A 414 -13.96 -4.32 -22.74
CA GLU A 414 -15.09 -3.43 -22.51
C GLU A 414 -14.72 -1.96 -22.84
N VAL A 415 -13.55 -1.50 -22.34
CA VAL A 415 -13.07 -0.13 -22.58
C VAL A 415 -12.69 0.13 -24.04
N ALA A 416 -12.10 -0.88 -24.73
CA ALA A 416 -11.72 -0.75 -26.14
C ALA A 416 -12.92 -0.75 -27.10
N ALA A 417 -14.09 -1.18 -26.65
CA ALA A 417 -15.31 -1.25 -27.47
C ALA A 417 -16.13 0.05 -27.45
N GLU A 418 -15.77 1.02 -26.61
CA GLU A 418 -16.40 2.34 -26.50
C GLU A 418 -15.69 3.40 -27.35
#